data_0a8cb376d7f81f33a39960e008eb834b
#
_entry.id   0a8cb376d7f81f33a39960e008eb834b
#
_cell.length_a   1.000
_cell.length_b   1.000
_cell.length_c   1.000
_cell.angle_alpha   90.00
_cell.angle_beta   90.00
_cell.angle_gamma   90.00
#
_symmetry.space_group_name_H-M   'P 1'
#
loop_
_entity.id
_entity.type
_entity.pdbx_description
1 polymer ?
#
loop_
_entity_poly.entity_id
_entity_poly.type
_entity_poly.pdbx_seq_one_letter_code
_entity_poly.pdbx_strand_id
1 'polypeptide(L)'
;MKTLRNSTLLTSAISLLASINIAASETTIPVTAENFSHAETARNYRNWAAQGANKGFVIMPGLPPRGKAAATVQMNDDTLYGSAIVEAVDCKVTFSIPETDNYFAVQVVTERGHGQQYVVEDGAYNLPVESQYAFLIYRSGTENGIDAAKANLGKVDVTDFNFATSYQVQPYDYDEVEKWVKKYTQEVNSMDNFTYTFPRTSKDVTDLHQWNLENAAGWGGASPEAFVGNKYANSSKMKAGTCYTSTFNDPENKFFTSITAYDSDKYLMEDVRSINSHMWDKNSDGTVTVSFNCGENAKNNIDTQGNDFTFTSRHYGVNPTVINSAEDPIISAVKAQ
;
A
#
# COMPACT_ATOMS: atom_id res chain seq x y z
N MET A 1 36.27 -90.81 -2.88
CA MET A 1 36.85 -89.61 -3.58
C MET A 1 35.80 -88.48 -3.57
N LYS A 2 36.00 -87.49 -2.71
CA LYS A 2 35.15 -86.30 -2.66
C LYS A 2 36.06 -85.12 -2.90
N THR A 3 35.86 -84.42 -3.99
CA THR A 3 36.54 -83.17 -4.39
C THR A 3 35.96 -81.98 -3.66
N LEU A 4 36.75 -81.31 -2.87
CA LEU A 4 36.47 -79.99 -2.26
C LEU A 4 36.66 -78.86 -3.32
N ARG A 5 35.61 -78.11 -3.52
CA ARG A 5 35.66 -76.80 -4.27
C ARG A 5 35.88 -75.67 -3.27
N ASN A 6 36.96 -74.99 -3.42
CA ASN A 6 37.23 -73.75 -2.73
C ASN A 6 36.40 -72.61 -3.39
N SER A 7 35.57 -71.93 -2.62
CA SER A 7 34.86 -70.67 -3.01
C SER A 7 35.58 -69.49 -2.39
N THR A 8 36.21 -68.67 -3.23
CA THR A 8 36.79 -67.43 -2.85
C THR A 8 35.69 -66.37 -2.79
N LEU A 9 35.44 -65.81 -1.62
CA LEU A 9 34.54 -64.68 -1.41
C LEU A 9 35.33 -63.37 -1.71
N LEU A 10 34.95 -62.67 -2.79
CA LEU A 10 35.36 -61.30 -3.06
C LEU A 10 34.45 -60.37 -2.25
N THR A 11 35.01 -59.75 -1.25
CA THR A 11 34.37 -58.65 -0.51
C THR A 11 34.55 -57.34 -1.28
N SER A 12 33.49 -56.86 -1.94
CA SER A 12 33.47 -55.52 -2.56
C SER A 12 33.16 -54.49 -1.49
N ALA A 13 34.13 -53.65 -1.15
CA ALA A 13 33.95 -52.49 -0.30
C ALA A 13 33.33 -51.37 -1.16
N ILE A 14 32.05 -51.12 -0.93
CA ILE A 14 31.35 -49.95 -1.49
C ILE A 14 31.68 -48.75 -0.61
N SER A 15 32.54 -47.87 -1.09
CA SER A 15 32.79 -46.56 -0.49
C SER A 15 31.60 -45.65 -0.72
N LEU A 16 30.80 -45.43 0.30
CA LEU A 16 29.73 -44.43 0.30
C LEU A 16 30.38 -43.06 0.44
N LEU A 17 30.61 -42.36 -0.68
CA LEU A 17 30.93 -40.92 -0.68
C LEU A 17 29.64 -40.17 -0.33
N ALA A 18 29.47 -39.84 0.95
CA ALA A 18 28.47 -38.87 1.37
C ALA A 18 28.85 -37.53 0.79
N SER A 19 28.16 -37.11 -0.28
CA SER A 19 28.22 -35.74 -0.77
C SER A 19 27.59 -34.83 0.31
N ILE A 20 28.41 -34.18 1.10
CA ILE A 20 27.98 -33.09 1.98
C ILE A 20 27.63 -31.93 1.04
N ASN A 21 26.36 -31.80 0.71
CA ASN A 21 25.83 -30.56 0.16
C ASN A 21 25.92 -29.52 1.27
N ILE A 22 27.01 -28.79 1.32
CA ILE A 22 27.08 -27.53 2.04
C ILE A 22 26.21 -26.58 1.19
N ALA A 23 24.94 -26.47 1.56
CA ALA A 23 24.13 -25.33 1.12
C ALA A 23 24.92 -24.09 1.57
N ALA A 24 25.47 -23.34 0.62
CA ALA A 24 26.04 -22.05 0.91
C ALA A 24 24.90 -21.25 1.59
N SER A 25 25.07 -20.92 2.86
CA SER A 25 24.19 -19.98 3.54
C SER A 25 24.28 -18.70 2.72
N GLU A 26 23.25 -18.38 1.97
CA GLU A 26 23.16 -17.06 1.33
C GLU A 26 23.37 -16.02 2.43
N THR A 27 24.40 -15.21 2.26
CA THR A 27 24.72 -14.18 3.23
C THR A 27 23.61 -13.15 3.17
N THR A 28 22.80 -13.07 4.21
CA THR A 28 21.73 -12.07 4.29
C THR A 28 22.32 -10.67 4.33
N ILE A 29 21.66 -9.72 3.64
CA ILE A 29 22.03 -8.32 3.66
C ILE A 29 21.48 -7.69 4.94
N PRO A 30 22.33 -7.16 5.85
CA PRO A 30 21.87 -6.47 7.04
C PRO A 30 21.02 -5.24 6.69
N VAL A 31 20.00 -4.97 7.51
CA VAL A 31 19.13 -3.81 7.31
C VAL A 31 19.55 -2.66 8.23
N THR A 32 19.75 -1.49 7.63
CA THR A 32 20.15 -0.25 8.30
C THR A 32 19.20 0.88 7.92
N ALA A 33 19.30 2.04 8.56
CA ALA A 33 18.53 3.21 8.18
C ALA A 33 18.77 3.64 6.72
N GLU A 34 19.99 3.43 6.22
CA GLU A 34 20.40 3.84 4.88
C GLU A 34 19.79 2.95 3.77
N ASN A 35 19.53 1.68 4.07
CA ASN A 35 18.97 0.74 3.09
C ASN A 35 17.56 0.24 3.43
N PHE A 36 16.94 0.75 4.50
CA PHE A 36 15.63 0.29 4.94
C PHE A 36 14.56 0.40 3.85
N SER A 37 14.48 1.52 3.15
CA SER A 37 13.48 1.71 2.08
C SER A 37 13.64 0.69 0.95
N HIS A 38 14.87 0.30 0.64
CA HIS A 38 15.16 -0.76 -0.34
C HIS A 38 14.74 -2.13 0.17
N ALA A 39 15.07 -2.44 1.44
CA ALA A 39 14.73 -3.72 2.05
C ALA A 39 13.22 -3.88 2.24
N GLU A 40 12.51 -2.82 2.64
CA GLU A 40 11.06 -2.80 2.77
C GLU A 40 10.37 -2.95 1.39
N THR A 41 10.87 -2.26 0.38
CA THR A 41 10.37 -2.43 -0.99
C THR A 41 10.60 -3.86 -1.48
N ALA A 42 11.78 -4.44 -1.26
CA ALA A 42 12.08 -5.84 -1.60
C ALA A 42 11.14 -6.83 -0.87
N ARG A 43 10.78 -6.54 0.38
CA ARG A 43 9.77 -7.32 1.13
C ARG A 43 8.41 -7.30 0.44
N ASN A 44 7.98 -6.13 -0.03
CA ASN A 44 6.72 -5.99 -0.75
C ASN A 44 6.77 -6.71 -2.11
N TYR A 45 7.84 -6.56 -2.88
CA TYR A 45 8.04 -7.31 -4.12
C TYR A 45 8.00 -8.83 -3.89
N ARG A 46 8.70 -9.32 -2.86
CA ARG A 46 8.67 -10.73 -2.47
C ARG A 46 7.24 -11.21 -2.20
N ASN A 47 6.48 -10.46 -1.41
CA ASN A 47 5.13 -10.85 -1.02
C ASN A 47 4.17 -10.90 -2.22
N TRP A 48 4.30 -9.96 -3.14
CA TRP A 48 3.48 -9.93 -4.35
C TRP A 48 3.95 -10.94 -5.42
N ALA A 49 5.25 -11.16 -5.55
CA ALA A 49 5.78 -12.22 -6.42
C ALA A 49 5.31 -13.61 -5.95
N ALA A 50 5.23 -13.84 -4.63
CA ALA A 50 4.68 -15.08 -4.07
C ALA A 50 3.19 -15.28 -4.44
N GLN A 51 2.44 -14.22 -4.71
CA GLN A 51 1.07 -14.25 -5.22
C GLN A 51 0.99 -14.36 -6.75
N GLY A 52 2.12 -14.33 -7.45
CA GLY A 52 2.20 -14.46 -8.90
C GLY A 52 2.26 -13.13 -9.65
N ALA A 53 2.38 -11.99 -8.98
CA ALA A 53 2.40 -10.66 -9.63
C ALA A 53 3.59 -10.46 -10.61
N ASN A 54 4.65 -11.23 -10.47
CA ASN A 54 5.78 -11.25 -11.42
C ASN A 54 5.54 -12.16 -12.65
N LYS A 55 4.40 -12.83 -12.72
CA LYS A 55 4.04 -13.76 -13.83
C LYS A 55 2.71 -13.41 -14.47
N GLY A 56 1.94 -12.53 -13.85
CA GLY A 56 0.62 -12.13 -14.31
C GLY A 56 0.07 -10.96 -13.49
N PHE A 57 -1.06 -10.42 -13.91
CA PHE A 57 -1.78 -9.39 -13.19
C PHE A 57 -2.64 -10.01 -12.10
N VAL A 58 -2.39 -9.66 -10.85
CA VAL A 58 -3.09 -10.19 -9.67
C VAL A 58 -4.12 -9.16 -9.20
N ILE A 59 -5.38 -9.54 -9.18
CA ILE A 59 -6.47 -8.72 -8.62
C ILE A 59 -6.80 -9.25 -7.23
N MET A 60 -6.83 -8.38 -6.22
CA MET A 60 -7.24 -8.76 -4.87
C MET A 60 -8.70 -9.21 -4.85
N PRO A 61 -9.04 -10.24 -4.06
CA PRO A 61 -10.41 -10.78 -4.03
C PRO A 61 -11.44 -9.81 -3.44
N GLY A 62 -11.01 -8.85 -2.63
CA GLY A 62 -11.86 -7.87 -1.95
C GLY A 62 -11.06 -6.77 -1.29
N LEU A 63 -11.74 -5.93 -0.54
CA LEU A 63 -11.14 -4.90 0.31
C LEU A 63 -10.22 -5.54 1.37
N PRO A 64 -9.28 -4.77 1.96
CA PRO A 64 -8.41 -5.28 3.00
C PRO A 64 -9.18 -5.91 4.16
N PRO A 65 -8.65 -6.99 4.74
CA PRO A 65 -9.25 -7.60 5.92
C PRO A 65 -9.24 -6.62 7.10
N ARG A 66 -10.17 -6.81 8.02
CA ARG A 66 -10.28 -6.03 9.25
C ARG A 66 -9.30 -6.52 10.31
N GLY A 67 -9.01 -5.65 11.27
CA GLY A 67 -8.13 -5.96 12.41
C GLY A 67 -6.73 -6.39 11.98
N LYS A 68 -6.10 -7.20 12.83
CA LYS A 68 -4.72 -7.67 12.65
C LYS A 68 -4.52 -8.69 11.53
N ALA A 69 -5.59 -9.08 10.83
CA ALA A 69 -5.49 -9.85 9.60
C ALA A 69 -5.03 -9.00 8.40
N ALA A 70 -5.08 -7.67 8.52
CA ALA A 70 -4.54 -6.75 7.52
C ALA A 70 -3.01 -6.85 7.43
N ALA A 71 -2.48 -6.72 6.21
CA ALA A 71 -1.04 -6.80 5.96
C ALA A 71 -0.25 -5.67 6.61
N THR A 72 -0.89 -4.51 6.81
CA THR A 72 -0.30 -3.31 7.46
C THR A 72 -1.40 -2.47 8.10
N VAL A 73 -1.00 -1.46 8.87
CA VAL A 73 -1.91 -0.48 9.47
C VAL A 73 -2.43 0.52 8.44
N GLN A 74 -3.47 1.25 8.78
CA GLN A 74 -4.07 2.33 7.99
C GLN A 74 -4.42 1.94 6.56
N MET A 75 -4.83 0.68 6.36
CA MET A 75 -5.27 0.19 5.05
C MET A 75 -6.44 1.04 4.50
N ASN A 76 -6.42 1.22 3.20
CA ASN A 76 -7.49 1.92 2.49
C ASN A 76 -8.76 1.07 2.43
N ASP A 77 -9.91 1.70 2.64
CA ASP A 77 -11.23 1.06 2.61
C ASP A 77 -12.10 1.49 1.39
N ASP A 78 -11.54 2.29 0.48
CA ASP A 78 -12.26 2.91 -0.63
C ASP A 78 -11.88 2.36 -2.00
N THR A 79 -10.80 1.59 -2.11
CA THR A 79 -10.31 1.10 -3.40
C THR A 79 -9.95 -0.38 -3.36
N LEU A 80 -10.23 -1.06 -4.46
CA LEU A 80 -9.75 -2.41 -4.72
C LEU A 80 -8.42 -2.35 -5.47
N TYR A 81 -7.53 -3.30 -5.21
CA TYR A 81 -6.18 -3.30 -5.75
C TYR A 81 -5.96 -4.40 -6.80
N GLY A 82 -5.22 -4.04 -7.84
CA GLY A 82 -4.59 -4.95 -8.78
C GLY A 82 -3.08 -4.71 -8.82
N SER A 83 -2.27 -5.72 -9.13
CA SER A 83 -0.82 -5.59 -9.04
C SER A 83 -0.10 -6.40 -10.12
N ALA A 84 1.00 -5.85 -10.62
CA ALA A 84 1.97 -6.53 -11.45
C ALA A 84 3.38 -6.11 -11.10
N ILE A 85 4.35 -7.02 -11.22
CA ILE A 85 5.77 -6.68 -11.22
C ILE A 85 6.25 -6.87 -12.66
N VAL A 86 6.77 -5.80 -13.23
CA VAL A 86 7.23 -5.74 -14.63
C VAL A 86 8.71 -5.42 -14.70
N GLU A 87 9.38 -5.92 -15.74
CA GLU A 87 10.77 -5.61 -16.05
C GLU A 87 10.82 -4.45 -17.04
N ALA A 88 11.64 -3.45 -16.75
CA ALA A 88 11.84 -2.29 -17.58
C ALA A 88 12.58 -2.67 -18.88
N VAL A 89 12.13 -2.12 -20.00
CA VAL A 89 12.81 -2.18 -21.28
C VAL A 89 13.32 -0.78 -21.61
N ASP A 90 14.60 -0.65 -21.90
CA ASP A 90 15.25 0.65 -22.15
C ASP A 90 14.98 1.69 -21.03
N CYS A 91 15.06 1.24 -19.77
CA CYS A 91 14.74 2.05 -18.58
C CYS A 91 13.31 2.61 -18.56
N LYS A 92 12.36 1.91 -19.16
CA LYS A 92 10.94 2.30 -19.18
C LYS A 92 10.04 1.12 -18.87
N VAL A 93 8.88 1.41 -18.29
CA VAL A 93 7.81 0.44 -18.10
C VAL A 93 6.59 0.83 -18.92
N THR A 94 5.97 -0.15 -19.55
CA THR A 94 4.76 0.03 -20.36
C THR A 94 3.56 -0.57 -19.62
N PHE A 95 2.47 0.19 -19.57
CA PHE A 95 1.20 -0.24 -18.98
C PHE A 95 0.05 0.59 -19.54
N SER A 96 -1.18 0.17 -19.28
CA SER A 96 -2.38 0.91 -19.66
C SER A 96 -3.29 1.17 -18.45
N ILE A 97 -4.08 2.25 -18.56
CA ILE A 97 -5.22 2.54 -17.68
C ILE A 97 -6.47 2.47 -18.55
N PRO A 98 -7.45 1.62 -18.20
CA PRO A 98 -8.70 1.53 -18.95
C PRO A 98 -9.60 2.73 -18.67
N GLU A 99 -10.42 3.12 -19.65
CA GLU A 99 -11.52 4.04 -19.43
C GLU A 99 -12.55 3.42 -18.46
N THR A 100 -12.86 4.14 -17.40
CA THR A 100 -13.80 3.71 -16.36
C THR A 100 -14.57 4.89 -15.79
N ASP A 101 -15.80 4.63 -15.29
CA ASP A 101 -16.61 5.63 -14.60
C ASP A 101 -16.21 5.81 -13.12
N ASN A 102 -15.38 4.89 -12.59
CA ASN A 102 -14.88 4.92 -11.23
C ASN A 102 -13.52 5.62 -11.17
N TYR A 103 -13.15 6.08 -9.98
CA TYR A 103 -11.76 6.43 -9.72
C TYR A 103 -10.83 5.28 -10.11
N PHE A 104 -9.83 5.58 -10.89
CA PHE A 104 -8.83 4.62 -11.29
C PHE A 104 -7.44 5.27 -11.27
N ALA A 105 -6.45 4.55 -10.73
CA ALA A 105 -5.10 5.07 -10.63
C ALA A 105 -4.06 3.97 -10.68
N VAL A 106 -2.88 4.30 -11.17
CA VAL A 106 -1.70 3.43 -11.13
C VAL A 106 -0.57 4.16 -10.41
N GLN A 107 -0.02 3.51 -9.40
CA GLN A 107 1.22 3.90 -8.75
C GLN A 107 2.34 3.00 -9.24
N VAL A 108 3.40 3.60 -9.77
CA VAL A 108 4.63 2.91 -10.18
C VAL A 108 5.64 3.05 -9.06
N VAL A 109 6.17 1.92 -8.55
CA VAL A 109 7.17 1.88 -7.47
C VAL A 109 8.40 1.13 -7.96
N THR A 110 9.58 1.76 -7.90
CA THR A 110 10.84 1.11 -8.29
C THR A 110 11.34 0.18 -7.19
N GLU A 111 12.29 -0.72 -7.50
CA GLU A 111 12.87 -1.66 -6.53
C GLU A 111 13.51 -0.98 -5.31
N ARG A 112 13.90 0.28 -5.44
CA ARG A 112 14.56 1.02 -4.37
C ARG A 112 13.61 1.84 -3.53
N GLY A 113 12.31 1.74 -3.80
CA GLY A 113 11.27 2.48 -3.09
C GLY A 113 11.20 3.97 -3.43
N HIS A 114 12.07 4.50 -4.27
CA HIS A 114 12.00 5.86 -4.83
C HIS A 114 11.79 5.81 -6.35
N GLY A 115 11.66 6.96 -6.98
CA GLY A 115 11.30 7.02 -8.41
C GLY A 115 9.83 6.68 -8.63
N GLN A 116 8.97 7.01 -7.68
CA GLN A 116 7.56 6.73 -7.75
C GLN A 116 6.82 7.71 -8.66
N GLN A 117 5.89 7.18 -9.42
CA GLN A 117 5.02 7.94 -10.29
C GLN A 117 3.56 7.55 -10.05
N TYR A 118 2.66 8.52 -10.20
CA TYR A 118 1.24 8.32 -10.01
C TYR A 118 0.47 8.80 -11.24
N VAL A 119 -0.38 7.95 -11.81
CA VAL A 119 -1.12 8.23 -13.04
C VAL A 119 -2.61 7.93 -12.83
N VAL A 120 -3.49 8.80 -13.33
CA VAL A 120 -4.93 8.72 -13.11
C VAL A 120 -5.78 8.88 -14.39
N GLU A 121 -5.17 9.31 -15.50
CA GLU A 121 -5.89 9.42 -16.76
C GLU A 121 -5.86 8.07 -17.49
N ASP A 122 -6.90 7.76 -18.24
CA ASP A 122 -6.93 6.60 -19.12
C ASP A 122 -5.92 6.73 -20.27
N GLY A 123 -5.49 5.60 -20.81
CA GLY A 123 -4.55 5.55 -21.91
C GLY A 123 -3.41 4.58 -21.75
N ALA A 124 -2.51 4.58 -22.71
CA ALA A 124 -1.28 3.79 -22.74
C ALA A 124 -0.09 4.65 -22.25
N TYR A 125 0.74 4.07 -21.41
CA TYR A 125 1.88 4.73 -20.78
C TYR A 125 3.18 4.00 -21.06
N ASN A 126 4.25 4.77 -21.24
CA ASN A 126 5.62 4.28 -21.33
C ASN A 126 6.51 5.20 -20.48
N LEU A 127 6.61 4.90 -19.18
CA LEU A 127 7.22 5.79 -18.19
C LEU A 127 8.66 5.39 -17.89
N PRO A 128 9.57 6.38 -17.75
CA PRO A 128 10.95 6.12 -17.32
C PRO A 128 10.99 5.65 -15.88
N VAL A 129 11.85 4.67 -15.58
CA VAL A 129 12.12 4.16 -14.24
C VAL A 129 13.62 4.02 -13.98
N GLU A 130 14.03 4.18 -12.72
CA GLU A 130 15.45 4.10 -12.31
C GLU A 130 15.86 2.70 -11.81
N SER A 131 15.09 1.66 -12.12
CA SER A 131 15.38 0.28 -11.72
C SER A 131 15.09 -0.72 -12.82
N GLN A 132 15.63 -1.94 -12.69
CA GLN A 132 15.35 -3.02 -13.62
C GLN A 132 13.87 -3.46 -13.56
N TYR A 133 13.29 -3.45 -12.36
CA TYR A 133 11.91 -3.85 -12.15
C TYR A 133 11.09 -2.69 -11.57
N ALA A 134 9.80 -2.70 -11.85
CA ALA A 134 8.83 -1.81 -11.24
C ALA A 134 7.60 -2.58 -10.77
N PHE A 135 7.06 -2.15 -9.64
CA PHE A 135 5.81 -2.65 -9.10
C PHE A 135 4.69 -1.69 -9.51
N LEU A 136 3.74 -2.19 -10.28
CA LEU A 136 2.56 -1.48 -10.71
C LEU A 136 1.42 -1.78 -9.73
N ILE A 137 0.95 -0.76 -9.02
CA ILE A 137 -0.15 -0.86 -8.06
C ILE A 137 -1.35 -0.14 -8.65
N TYR A 138 -2.30 -0.92 -9.15
CA TYR A 138 -3.57 -0.42 -9.66
C TYR A 138 -4.57 -0.24 -8.53
N ARG A 139 -5.37 0.82 -8.59
CA ARG A 139 -6.43 1.12 -7.64
C ARG A 139 -7.70 1.43 -8.41
N SER A 140 -8.79 0.72 -8.12
CA SER A 140 -10.13 1.03 -8.64
C SER A 140 -11.03 1.40 -7.47
N GLY A 141 -11.67 2.56 -7.54
CA GLY A 141 -12.62 3.02 -6.52
C GLY A 141 -13.82 2.11 -6.39
N THR A 142 -14.39 2.06 -5.20
CA THR A 142 -15.54 1.21 -4.87
C THR A 142 -16.86 1.98 -4.81
N GLU A 143 -16.92 3.20 -5.32
CA GLU A 143 -18.10 4.07 -5.33
C GLU A 143 -19.31 3.43 -6.00
N ASN A 144 -19.11 2.56 -7.00
CA ASN A 144 -20.14 1.78 -7.67
C ASN A 144 -20.16 0.31 -7.20
N GLY A 145 -19.53 0.01 -6.06
CA GLY A 145 -19.44 -1.31 -5.45
C GLY A 145 -18.19 -2.10 -5.82
N ILE A 146 -17.90 -3.12 -5.01
CA ILE A 146 -16.68 -3.95 -5.14
C ILE A 146 -16.67 -4.72 -6.47
N ASP A 147 -17.81 -5.20 -6.93
CA ASP A 147 -17.90 -5.95 -8.19
C ASP A 147 -17.58 -5.06 -9.39
N ALA A 148 -18.04 -3.80 -9.38
CA ALA A 148 -17.70 -2.81 -10.41
C ALA A 148 -16.19 -2.50 -10.39
N ALA A 149 -15.61 -2.27 -9.21
CA ALA A 149 -14.17 -2.06 -9.04
C ALA A 149 -13.36 -3.24 -9.58
N LYS A 150 -13.79 -4.46 -9.29
CA LYS A 150 -13.16 -5.69 -9.78
C LYS A 150 -13.28 -5.83 -11.29
N ALA A 151 -14.45 -5.52 -11.85
CA ALA A 151 -14.65 -5.54 -13.30
C ALA A 151 -13.76 -4.50 -14.01
N ASN A 152 -13.58 -3.32 -13.42
CA ASN A 152 -12.67 -2.30 -13.95
C ASN A 152 -11.21 -2.74 -13.93
N LEU A 153 -10.74 -3.38 -12.85
CA LEU A 153 -9.41 -3.99 -12.82
C LEU A 153 -9.26 -5.10 -13.86
N GLY A 154 -10.32 -5.83 -14.16
CA GLY A 154 -10.35 -6.85 -15.21
C GLY A 154 -10.26 -6.30 -16.64
N LYS A 155 -10.47 -4.98 -16.85
CA LYS A 155 -10.29 -4.31 -18.16
C LYS A 155 -8.84 -3.93 -18.45
N VAL A 156 -7.93 -4.05 -17.49
CA VAL A 156 -6.51 -3.69 -17.67
C VAL A 156 -5.94 -4.58 -18.79
N ASP A 157 -5.48 -3.93 -19.86
CA ASP A 157 -4.77 -4.63 -20.92
C ASP A 157 -3.33 -4.94 -20.48
N VAL A 158 -3.03 -6.21 -20.39
CA VAL A 158 -1.72 -6.72 -19.96
C VAL A 158 -0.85 -7.20 -21.10
N THR A 159 -1.28 -6.98 -22.36
CA THR A 159 -0.60 -7.50 -23.56
C THR A 159 0.81 -6.95 -23.69
N ASP A 160 0.98 -5.68 -23.29
CA ASP A 160 2.27 -4.98 -23.36
C ASP A 160 3.09 -5.08 -22.06
N PHE A 161 2.60 -5.85 -21.06
CA PHE A 161 3.35 -6.00 -19.81
C PHE A 161 4.54 -6.95 -20.00
N ASN A 162 5.73 -6.44 -19.78
CA ASN A 162 6.92 -7.27 -19.66
C ASN A 162 7.02 -7.80 -18.22
N PHE A 163 6.30 -8.88 -17.89
CA PHE A 163 6.29 -9.44 -16.55
C PHE A 163 7.68 -9.87 -16.10
N ALA A 164 8.03 -9.54 -14.87
CA ALA A 164 9.34 -9.78 -14.26
C ALA A 164 9.54 -11.26 -13.87
N THR A 165 9.40 -12.18 -14.83
CA THR A 165 9.49 -13.63 -14.57
C THR A 165 10.86 -14.07 -14.06
N SER A 166 11.90 -13.27 -14.32
CA SER A 166 13.29 -13.46 -13.88
C SER A 166 13.59 -12.82 -12.52
N TYR A 167 12.64 -12.10 -11.91
CA TYR A 167 12.84 -11.41 -10.63
C TYR A 167 13.30 -12.37 -9.54
N GLN A 168 14.41 -12.02 -8.91
CA GLN A 168 14.96 -12.74 -7.75
C GLN A 168 14.78 -11.91 -6.50
N VAL A 169 14.24 -12.53 -5.47
CA VAL A 169 14.07 -11.90 -4.16
C VAL A 169 15.42 -11.53 -3.59
N GLN A 170 15.62 -10.28 -3.23
CA GLN A 170 16.86 -9.81 -2.60
C GLN A 170 17.02 -10.45 -1.21
N PRO A 171 18.21 -10.94 -0.84
CA PRO A 171 18.43 -11.69 0.39
C PRO A 171 18.61 -10.79 1.62
N TYR A 172 17.67 -9.86 1.86
CA TYR A 172 17.68 -9.05 3.09
C TYR A 172 17.32 -9.89 4.31
N ASP A 173 17.78 -9.46 5.48
CA ASP A 173 17.25 -9.96 6.76
C ASP A 173 15.82 -9.42 6.98
N TYR A 174 14.82 -10.18 6.57
CA TYR A 174 13.42 -9.75 6.63
C TYR A 174 12.85 -9.70 8.05
N ASP A 175 13.43 -10.39 9.01
CA ASP A 175 13.08 -10.25 10.43
C ASP A 175 13.56 -8.89 10.95
N GLU A 176 14.71 -8.42 10.46
CA GLU A 176 15.21 -7.10 10.78
C GLU A 176 14.38 -6.00 10.08
N VAL A 177 13.94 -6.22 8.83
CA VAL A 177 13.00 -5.32 8.14
C VAL A 177 11.74 -5.12 8.98
N GLU A 178 11.14 -6.18 9.52
CA GLU A 178 9.94 -6.07 10.35
C GLU A 178 10.16 -5.24 11.62
N LYS A 179 11.33 -5.34 12.26
CA LYS A 179 11.67 -4.51 13.41
C LYS A 179 11.76 -3.03 13.04
N TRP A 180 12.38 -2.73 11.89
CA TRP A 180 12.45 -1.36 11.38
C TRP A 180 11.06 -0.82 10.99
N VAL A 181 10.24 -1.60 10.32
CA VAL A 181 8.83 -1.25 10.01
C VAL A 181 8.09 -0.90 11.30
N LYS A 182 8.18 -1.77 12.31
CA LYS A 182 7.51 -1.52 13.61
C LYS A 182 8.00 -0.23 14.27
N LYS A 183 9.31 0.04 14.25
CA LYS A 183 9.90 1.27 14.80
C LYS A 183 9.36 2.50 14.09
N TYR A 184 9.44 2.55 12.76
CA TYR A 184 9.00 3.70 11.98
C TYR A 184 7.47 3.87 12.00
N THR A 185 6.70 2.79 11.99
CA THR A 185 5.24 2.85 12.12
C THR A 185 4.81 3.47 13.45
N GLN A 186 5.51 3.21 14.55
CA GLN A 186 5.22 3.86 15.83
C GLN A 186 5.43 5.37 15.76
N GLU A 187 6.45 5.82 15.04
CA GLU A 187 6.70 7.23 14.81
C GLU A 187 5.64 7.85 13.88
N VAL A 188 5.33 7.22 12.76
CA VAL A 188 4.23 7.63 11.86
C VAL A 188 2.91 7.75 12.61
N ASN A 189 2.60 6.84 13.51
CA ASN A 189 1.36 6.86 14.28
C ASN A 189 1.25 8.04 15.26
N SER A 190 2.38 8.71 15.58
CA SER A 190 2.41 9.93 16.37
C SER A 190 2.33 11.21 15.54
N MET A 191 2.38 11.12 14.22
CA MET A 191 2.32 12.27 13.31
C MET A 191 0.87 12.70 13.08
N ASP A 192 0.59 13.99 13.26
CA ASP A 192 -0.74 14.56 13.03
C ASP A 192 -1.01 14.77 11.53
N ASN A 193 0.03 14.99 10.74
CA ASN A 193 -0.07 15.27 9.31
C ASN A 193 1.03 14.54 8.53
N PHE A 194 0.64 13.87 7.45
CA PHE A 194 1.53 13.15 6.55
C PHE A 194 1.62 13.92 5.23
N THR A 195 2.55 14.87 5.17
CA THR A 195 2.64 15.85 4.06
C THR A 195 3.65 15.49 3.00
N TYR A 196 4.39 14.41 3.20
CA TYR A 196 5.46 14.08 2.29
C TYR A 196 4.94 13.57 0.94
N THR A 197 5.81 13.49 -0.03
CA THR A 197 5.45 13.34 -1.43
C THR A 197 6.20 12.18 -2.05
N PHE A 198 5.61 11.55 -3.03
CA PHE A 198 6.30 10.51 -3.81
C PHE A 198 7.50 11.09 -4.54
N PRO A 199 8.75 10.70 -4.21
CA PRO A 199 9.92 11.14 -4.94
C PRO A 199 9.91 10.47 -6.33
N ARG A 200 9.94 11.28 -7.37
CA ARG A 200 9.94 10.77 -8.76
C ARG A 200 11.28 10.18 -9.16
N THR A 201 12.34 10.69 -8.56
CA THR A 201 13.71 10.21 -8.77
C THR A 201 14.42 10.05 -7.44
N SER A 202 15.53 9.32 -7.44
CA SER A 202 16.36 9.18 -6.25
C SER A 202 16.91 10.51 -5.72
N LYS A 203 17.02 11.53 -6.59
CA LYS A 203 17.51 12.87 -6.25
C LYS A 203 16.48 13.69 -5.47
N ASP A 204 15.21 13.33 -5.57
CA ASP A 204 14.12 14.02 -4.88
C ASP A 204 13.99 13.57 -3.42
N VAL A 205 14.69 12.49 -3.03
CA VAL A 205 14.79 12.06 -1.63
C VAL A 205 15.79 12.95 -0.91
N THR A 206 15.29 14.05 -0.34
CA THR A 206 16.11 15.04 0.38
C THR A 206 16.15 14.80 1.88
N ASP A 207 15.21 14.02 2.42
CA ASP A 207 15.14 13.59 3.81
C ASP A 207 14.94 12.06 3.86
N LEU A 208 16.03 11.35 4.14
CA LEU A 208 16.00 9.88 4.20
C LEU A 208 15.14 9.35 5.35
N HIS A 209 15.11 10.05 6.49
CA HIS A 209 14.30 9.61 7.63
C HIS A 209 12.82 9.69 7.29
N GLN A 210 12.38 10.83 6.75
CA GLN A 210 11.00 11.01 6.30
C GLN A 210 10.62 9.96 5.24
N TRP A 211 11.53 9.70 4.30
CA TRP A 211 11.31 8.67 3.28
C TRP A 211 11.18 7.26 3.86
N ASN A 212 11.95 6.93 4.90
CA ASN A 212 11.81 5.67 5.62
C ASN A 212 10.45 5.56 6.34
N LEU A 213 9.95 6.66 6.93
CA LEU A 213 8.61 6.70 7.52
C LEU A 213 7.52 6.38 6.49
N GLU A 214 7.62 6.94 5.29
CA GLU A 214 6.66 6.69 4.21
C GLU A 214 6.69 5.26 3.70
N ASN A 215 7.88 4.67 3.57
CA ASN A 215 8.02 3.26 3.21
C ASN A 215 7.40 2.36 4.29
N ALA A 216 7.62 2.64 5.57
CA ALA A 216 7.01 1.90 6.67
C ALA A 216 5.47 2.05 6.69
N ALA A 217 4.95 3.18 6.24
CA ALA A 217 3.51 3.41 6.07
C ALA A 217 2.92 2.78 4.78
N GLY A 218 3.68 1.95 4.08
CA GLY A 218 3.21 1.22 2.90
C GLY A 218 3.01 2.09 1.66
N TRP A 219 3.89 3.07 1.44
CA TRP A 219 3.82 4.03 0.32
C TRP A 219 2.50 4.81 0.27
N GLY A 220 1.94 5.05 1.44
CA GLY A 220 0.69 5.78 1.61
C GLY A 220 0.85 7.30 1.57
N GLY A 221 2.03 7.79 1.20
CA GLY A 221 2.34 9.21 1.15
C GLY A 221 1.52 9.98 0.13
N ALA A 222 1.58 11.29 0.23
CA ALA A 222 0.86 12.18 -0.65
C ALA A 222 1.69 12.52 -1.89
N SER A 223 1.09 12.45 -3.07
CA SER A 223 1.63 13.13 -4.25
C SER A 223 1.13 14.57 -4.25
N PRO A 224 2.01 15.59 -4.33
CA PRO A 224 1.63 17.00 -4.33
C PRO A 224 1.08 17.45 -5.67
N GLU A 225 0.99 16.57 -6.66
CA GLU A 225 0.50 16.93 -7.98
C GLU A 225 -1.01 17.17 -7.93
N ALA A 226 -1.40 18.42 -8.13
CA ALA A 226 -2.78 18.84 -8.08
C ALA A 226 -3.67 18.06 -9.05
N PHE A 227 -4.83 17.64 -8.56
CA PHE A 227 -5.84 16.85 -9.30
C PHE A 227 -5.37 15.50 -9.83
N VAL A 228 -4.16 15.07 -9.51
CA VAL A 228 -3.58 13.77 -9.86
C VAL A 228 -3.32 12.95 -8.61
N GLY A 229 -2.55 13.51 -7.69
CA GLY A 229 -2.10 12.80 -6.50
C GLY A 229 -3.09 12.81 -5.36
N ASN A 230 -2.68 12.21 -4.25
CA ASN A 230 -3.46 12.11 -3.03
C ASN A 230 -2.75 12.84 -1.88
N LYS A 231 -3.51 13.31 -0.90
CA LYS A 231 -2.99 13.81 0.38
C LYS A 231 -3.75 13.15 1.51
N TYR A 232 -3.03 12.77 2.56
CA TYR A 232 -3.59 12.13 3.75
C TYR A 232 -3.22 12.92 5.01
N ALA A 233 -4.14 12.94 5.98
CA ALA A 233 -3.89 13.49 7.29
C ALA A 233 -4.55 12.62 8.36
N ASN A 234 -3.93 12.53 9.54
CA ASN A 234 -4.41 11.72 10.66
C ASN A 234 -4.93 12.61 11.77
N SER A 235 -6.05 12.20 12.37
CA SER A 235 -6.51 12.81 13.63
C SER A 235 -5.61 12.41 14.80
N SER A 236 -5.61 13.23 15.86
CA SER A 236 -5.19 12.79 17.17
C SER A 236 -6.10 11.65 17.67
N LYS A 237 -5.68 10.96 18.74
CA LYS A 237 -6.46 9.89 19.36
C LYS A 237 -7.74 10.44 20.00
N MET A 238 -8.86 9.82 19.66
CA MET A 238 -10.20 10.19 20.13
C MET A 238 -10.78 9.10 21.02
N LYS A 239 -11.65 9.50 21.96
CA LYS A 239 -12.20 8.61 22.98
C LYS A 239 -13.52 7.98 22.56
N ALA A 240 -13.68 6.70 22.86
CA ALA A 240 -14.95 6.03 22.84
C ALA A 240 -15.98 6.76 23.71
N GLY A 241 -17.24 6.73 23.30
CA GLY A 241 -18.33 7.30 24.09
C GLY A 241 -18.40 8.83 24.11
N THR A 242 -17.47 9.52 23.42
CA THR A 242 -17.54 10.97 23.17
C THR A 242 -18.03 11.20 21.75
N CYS A 243 -19.05 12.05 21.60
CA CYS A 243 -19.46 12.54 20.30
C CYS A 243 -18.47 13.57 19.80
N TYR A 244 -17.97 13.38 18.58
CA TYR A 244 -17.14 14.37 17.89
C TYR A 244 -17.79 14.75 16.57
N THR A 245 -17.63 16.00 16.18
CA THR A 245 -18.05 16.47 14.86
C THR A 245 -16.91 17.20 14.16
N SER A 246 -16.88 17.12 12.83
CA SER A 246 -16.06 17.93 11.97
C SER A 246 -16.96 18.57 10.91
N THR A 247 -17.03 19.89 10.88
CA THR A 247 -17.81 20.63 9.87
C THR A 247 -16.88 21.47 9.02
N PHE A 248 -16.87 21.20 7.71
CA PHE A 248 -15.92 21.77 6.77
C PHE A 248 -16.58 22.07 5.42
N ASN A 249 -15.94 22.92 4.60
CA ASN A 249 -16.31 23.05 3.21
C ASN A 249 -15.82 21.82 2.44
N ASP A 250 -16.65 21.32 1.50
CA ASP A 250 -16.22 20.22 0.64
C ASP A 250 -14.88 20.60 -0.03
N PRO A 251 -13.85 19.75 0.12
CA PRO A 251 -12.54 20.01 -0.47
C PRO A 251 -12.53 20.10 -2.00
N GLU A 252 -13.60 19.67 -2.67
CA GLU A 252 -13.74 19.67 -4.14
C GLU A 252 -12.56 18.99 -4.85
N ASN A 253 -12.12 17.86 -4.30
CA ASN A 253 -11.10 17.02 -4.93
C ASN A 253 -11.62 16.46 -6.27
N LYS A 254 -10.73 16.24 -7.24
CA LYS A 254 -11.12 15.78 -8.58
C LYS A 254 -11.92 14.47 -8.54
N PHE A 255 -11.54 13.56 -7.65
CA PHE A 255 -12.21 12.25 -7.56
C PHE A 255 -13.12 12.20 -6.34
N PHE A 256 -12.56 12.12 -5.15
CA PHE A 256 -13.34 12.08 -3.92
C PHE A 256 -12.49 12.41 -2.68
N THR A 257 -13.19 12.62 -1.58
CA THR A 257 -12.61 12.71 -0.24
C THR A 257 -13.13 11.55 0.59
N SER A 258 -12.28 10.91 1.39
CA SER A 258 -12.66 9.79 2.25
C SER A 258 -12.24 10.04 3.69
N ILE A 259 -13.04 9.51 4.62
CA ILE A 259 -12.77 9.51 6.07
C ILE A 259 -12.90 8.08 6.55
N THR A 260 -11.79 7.51 7.02
CA THR A 260 -11.73 6.14 7.51
C THR A 260 -11.30 6.13 8.97
N ALA A 261 -12.12 5.55 9.84
CA ALA A 261 -11.79 5.37 11.25
C ALA A 261 -11.03 4.05 11.49
N TYR A 262 -10.09 4.10 12.42
CA TYR A 262 -9.23 2.98 12.82
C TYR A 262 -9.22 2.84 14.34
N ASP A 263 -9.00 1.63 14.82
CA ASP A 263 -8.77 1.39 16.24
C ASP A 263 -7.49 2.07 16.76
N SER A 264 -7.20 1.90 18.05
CA SER A 264 -6.02 2.48 18.70
C SER A 264 -4.68 1.98 18.12
N ASP A 265 -4.68 0.83 17.47
CA ASP A 265 -3.51 0.22 16.83
C ASP A 265 -3.46 0.53 15.31
N LYS A 266 -4.37 1.40 14.82
CA LYS A 266 -4.48 1.83 13.42
C LYS A 266 -4.97 0.74 12.46
N TYR A 267 -5.70 -0.27 12.93
CA TYR A 267 -6.36 -1.24 12.08
C TYR A 267 -7.81 -0.84 11.78
N LEU A 268 -8.30 -1.27 10.61
CA LEU A 268 -9.73 -1.18 10.27
C LEU A 268 -10.55 -1.98 11.28
N MET A 269 -11.58 -1.38 11.84
CA MET A 269 -12.45 -2.03 12.82
C MET A 269 -13.53 -2.89 12.12
N GLU A 270 -13.95 -3.99 12.77
CA GLU A 270 -15.10 -4.75 12.31
C GLU A 270 -16.35 -3.87 12.31
N ASP A 271 -17.21 -4.07 11.31
CA ASP A 271 -18.48 -3.37 11.13
C ASP A 271 -18.42 -1.83 11.07
N VAL A 272 -17.22 -1.23 11.09
CA VAL A 272 -17.01 0.20 10.88
C VAL A 272 -16.62 0.44 9.43
N ARG A 273 -17.39 1.26 8.72
CA ARG A 273 -17.15 1.60 7.32
C ARG A 273 -16.61 3.00 7.19
N SER A 274 -15.76 3.22 6.20
CA SER A 274 -15.40 4.56 5.77
C SER A 274 -16.60 5.28 5.16
N ILE A 275 -16.57 6.59 5.21
CA ILE A 275 -17.49 7.43 4.45
C ILE A 275 -16.70 8.31 3.49
N ASN A 276 -17.31 8.64 2.37
CA ASN A 276 -16.66 9.44 1.34
C ASN A 276 -17.63 10.43 0.67
N SER A 277 -17.09 11.34 -0.13
CA SER A 277 -17.84 12.44 -0.73
C SER A 277 -18.94 12.01 -1.70
N HIS A 278 -18.94 10.74 -2.15
CA HIS A 278 -20.02 10.21 -2.99
C HIS A 278 -21.29 9.91 -2.19
N MET A 279 -21.19 9.74 -0.87
CA MET A 279 -22.30 9.28 -0.03
C MET A 279 -22.68 10.25 1.09
N TRP A 280 -21.92 11.31 1.36
CA TRP A 280 -22.23 12.18 2.48
C TRP A 280 -23.37 13.19 2.20
N ASP A 281 -24.15 13.47 3.23
CA ASP A 281 -25.20 14.47 3.22
C ASP A 281 -24.63 15.87 3.52
N LYS A 282 -24.84 16.83 2.60
CA LYS A 282 -24.45 18.23 2.81
C LYS A 282 -25.45 18.96 3.72
N ASN A 283 -24.96 19.96 4.42
CA ASN A 283 -25.79 20.90 5.19
C ASN A 283 -26.50 21.88 4.24
N SER A 284 -27.48 22.60 4.76
CA SER A 284 -28.23 23.59 3.97
C SER A 284 -27.38 24.77 3.45
N ASP A 285 -26.25 25.02 4.09
CA ASP A 285 -25.26 26.05 3.69
C ASP A 285 -24.17 25.49 2.75
N GLY A 286 -24.28 24.23 2.35
CA GLY A 286 -23.32 23.56 1.46
C GLY A 286 -22.11 22.94 2.16
N THR A 287 -21.91 23.18 3.45
CA THR A 287 -20.86 22.51 4.23
C THR A 287 -21.19 21.03 4.44
N VAL A 288 -20.18 20.25 4.88
CA VAL A 288 -20.34 18.84 5.28
C VAL A 288 -20.05 18.74 6.77
N THR A 289 -20.94 18.05 7.50
CA THR A 289 -20.67 17.65 8.88
C THR A 289 -20.49 16.14 8.91
N VAL A 290 -19.33 15.67 9.36
CA VAL A 290 -19.09 14.28 9.70
C VAL A 290 -19.09 14.14 11.20
N SER A 291 -19.78 13.11 11.68
CA SER A 291 -19.96 12.83 13.08
C SER A 291 -19.28 11.51 13.46
N PHE A 292 -18.80 11.40 14.69
CA PHE A 292 -18.27 10.17 15.25
C PHE A 292 -18.95 9.89 16.59
N ASN A 293 -19.58 8.74 16.74
CA ASN A 293 -20.27 8.32 17.96
C ASN A 293 -21.36 9.28 18.45
N CYS A 294 -22.01 10.01 17.53
CA CYS A 294 -23.04 11.00 17.86
C CYS A 294 -24.48 10.43 17.79
N GLY A 295 -24.60 9.12 17.63
CA GLY A 295 -25.87 8.41 17.54
C GLY A 295 -26.41 8.29 16.11
N GLU A 296 -27.43 7.45 15.95
CA GLU A 296 -27.96 7.01 14.63
C GLU A 296 -28.52 8.16 13.77
N ASN A 297 -29.00 9.23 14.40
CA ASN A 297 -29.62 10.36 13.68
C ASN A 297 -28.60 11.46 13.31
N ALA A 298 -27.32 11.31 13.69
CA ALA A 298 -26.30 12.29 13.36
C ALA A 298 -25.87 12.14 11.89
N LYS A 299 -25.68 13.30 11.22
CA LYS A 299 -25.26 13.31 9.82
C LYS A 299 -23.92 12.65 9.62
N ASN A 300 -23.81 11.85 8.57
CA ASN A 300 -22.57 11.20 8.15
C ASN A 300 -21.83 10.58 9.35
N ASN A 301 -22.56 9.82 10.19
CA ASN A 301 -22.04 9.32 11.45
C ASN A 301 -21.24 8.04 11.25
N ILE A 302 -20.04 8.02 11.80
CA ILE A 302 -19.19 6.83 11.95
C ILE A 302 -19.32 6.37 13.41
N ASP A 303 -19.95 5.23 13.64
CA ASP A 303 -20.01 4.59 14.95
C ASP A 303 -18.79 3.68 15.11
N THR A 304 -17.93 3.98 16.09
CA THR A 304 -16.70 3.22 16.33
C THR A 304 -16.92 2.01 17.25
N GLN A 305 -18.16 1.65 17.50
CA GLN A 305 -18.56 0.45 18.27
C GLN A 305 -17.92 0.41 19.67
N GLY A 306 -17.82 1.58 20.31
CA GLY A 306 -17.26 1.70 21.66
C GLY A 306 -15.73 1.62 21.71
N ASN A 307 -15.03 1.74 20.61
CA ASN A 307 -13.58 1.74 20.57
C ASN A 307 -12.99 3.16 20.61
N ASP A 308 -11.89 3.35 21.35
CA ASP A 308 -11.00 4.49 21.16
C ASP A 308 -10.44 4.42 19.74
N PHE A 309 -10.34 5.54 19.04
CA PHE A 309 -10.05 5.55 17.62
C PHE A 309 -9.19 6.73 17.18
N THR A 310 -8.71 6.63 15.97
CA THR A 310 -8.22 7.74 15.15
C THR A 310 -8.93 7.66 13.81
N PHE A 311 -8.91 8.73 13.03
CA PHE A 311 -9.32 8.63 11.63
C PHE A 311 -8.28 9.26 10.70
N THR A 312 -8.29 8.81 9.46
CA THR A 312 -7.52 9.42 8.38
C THR A 312 -8.47 10.09 7.42
N SER A 313 -8.24 11.36 7.11
CA SER A 313 -8.82 11.99 5.94
C SER A 313 -7.93 11.72 4.72
N ARG A 314 -8.54 11.40 3.58
CA ARG A 314 -7.86 11.16 2.32
C ARG A 314 -8.48 11.98 1.22
N HIS A 315 -7.64 12.67 0.48
CA HIS A 315 -8.02 13.50 -0.66
C HIS A 315 -7.48 12.85 -1.93
N TYR A 316 -8.35 12.44 -2.84
CA TYR A 316 -7.99 11.77 -4.10
C TYR A 316 -8.16 12.73 -5.28
N GLY A 317 -7.10 12.89 -6.07
CA GLY A 317 -7.02 13.98 -7.05
C GLY A 317 -7.08 15.32 -6.33
N VAL A 318 -6.15 15.50 -5.40
CA VAL A 318 -6.19 16.54 -4.38
C VAL A 318 -6.27 17.96 -4.95
N ASN A 319 -7.19 18.76 -4.41
CA ASN A 319 -7.35 20.15 -4.78
C ASN A 319 -6.15 21.01 -4.32
N PRO A 320 -5.64 21.94 -5.13
CA PRO A 320 -4.54 22.83 -4.73
C PRO A 320 -4.74 23.56 -3.41
N THR A 321 -5.97 23.90 -3.05
CA THR A 321 -6.27 24.56 -1.77
C THR A 321 -5.94 23.66 -0.58
N VAL A 322 -6.15 22.34 -0.70
CA VAL A 322 -5.80 21.36 0.32
C VAL A 322 -4.30 21.07 0.32
N ILE A 323 -3.65 21.00 -0.86
CA ILE A 323 -2.20 20.79 -0.95
C ILE A 323 -1.45 21.90 -0.21
N ASN A 324 -1.85 23.15 -0.46
CA ASN A 324 -1.18 24.33 0.06
C ASN A 324 -1.60 24.70 1.49
N SER A 325 -2.58 24.00 2.06
CA SER A 325 -3.00 24.21 3.45
C SER A 325 -1.98 23.61 4.42
N ALA A 326 -1.60 24.37 5.44
CA ALA A 326 -0.74 23.89 6.52
C ALA A 326 -1.44 22.81 7.37
N GLU A 327 -2.77 22.90 7.48
CA GLU A 327 -3.59 21.97 8.23
C GLU A 327 -4.64 21.34 7.30
N ASP A 328 -4.98 20.09 7.55
CA ASP A 328 -6.07 19.41 6.86
C ASP A 328 -7.42 20.04 7.29
N PRO A 329 -8.29 20.46 6.34
CA PRO A 329 -9.53 21.16 6.67
C PRO A 329 -10.52 20.30 7.45
N ILE A 330 -10.44 18.97 7.35
CA ILE A 330 -11.32 18.03 8.04
C ILE A 330 -10.81 17.80 9.47
N ILE A 331 -9.51 17.59 9.61
CA ILE A 331 -8.87 17.34 10.91
C ILE A 331 -8.95 18.57 11.80
N SER A 332 -8.63 19.76 11.26
CA SER A 332 -8.63 21.02 12.01
C SER A 332 -10.02 21.46 12.47
N ALA A 333 -11.07 20.98 11.82
CA ALA A 333 -12.47 21.28 12.17
C ALA A 333 -13.06 20.39 13.27
N VAL A 334 -12.32 19.38 13.78
CA VAL A 334 -12.83 18.43 14.78
C VAL A 334 -13.10 19.12 16.12
N LYS A 335 -14.28 18.84 16.69
CA LYS A 335 -14.71 19.32 18.02
C LYS A 335 -15.39 18.19 18.78
N ALA A 336 -15.07 18.06 20.07
CA ALA A 336 -15.86 17.29 21.02
C ALA A 336 -17.15 18.06 21.33
N GLN A 337 -18.28 17.33 21.42
CA GLN A 337 -19.60 17.86 21.73
C GLN A 337 -19.97 17.63 23.20
#